data_00703561ba5a469bf9b38b8da4c42814
#
_entry.id   00703561ba5a469bf9b38b8da4c42814
#
_cell.length_a   1.000
_cell.length_b   1.000
_cell.length_c   1.000
_cell.angle_alpha   90.00
_cell.angle_beta   90.00
_cell.angle_gamma   90.00
#
_symmetry.space_group_name_H-M   'P 1'
#
loop_
_entity.id
_entity.type
_entity.pdbx_description
1 polymer ?
#
loop_
_entity_poly.entity_id
_entity_poly.type
_entity_poly.pdbx_seq_one_letter_code
_entity_poly.pdbx_strand_id
1 'polypeptide(L)'
;MIRFLLFLVLISNQALGQTSDQHAIESIKRNGGLVLPSPGGDNQWEVQFQLRGRNLSDAGLADIAKLKNIIELNLRDTKITSDGLIHLKELNKLTRLHLERTNVDDKGIA
;
A
#
# COMPACT_ATOMS: atom_id res chain seq x y z
N MET A 1 21.28 16.71 -24.57
CA MET A 1 21.76 16.65 -23.20
C MET A 1 21.09 17.65 -22.29
N ILE A 2 20.97 18.90 -22.71
CA ILE A 2 20.31 19.92 -21.90
C ILE A 2 18.86 19.58 -21.65
N ARG A 3 18.18 19.07 -22.66
CA ARG A 3 16.79 18.64 -22.50
C ARG A 3 16.64 17.52 -21.47
N PHE A 4 17.62 16.62 -21.46
CA PHE A 4 17.62 15.53 -20.51
C PHE A 4 17.76 16.03 -19.07
N LEU A 5 18.64 16.99 -18.85
CA LEU A 5 18.83 17.59 -17.53
C LEU A 5 17.58 18.33 -17.05
N LEU A 6 16.92 19.05 -17.94
CA LEU A 6 15.65 19.71 -17.60
C LEU A 6 14.58 18.72 -17.21
N PHE A 7 14.52 17.61 -17.92
CA PHE A 7 13.56 16.56 -17.60
C PHE A 7 13.80 16.00 -16.20
N LEU A 8 15.06 15.79 -15.84
CA LEU A 8 15.40 15.29 -14.50
C LEU A 8 15.01 16.28 -13.41
N VAL A 9 15.24 17.57 -13.65
CA VAL A 9 14.87 18.59 -12.70
C VAL A 9 13.36 18.62 -12.48
N LEU A 10 12.59 18.52 -13.55
CA LEU A 10 11.13 18.49 -13.45
C LEU A 10 10.65 17.30 -12.64
N ILE A 11 11.23 16.13 -12.89
CA ILE A 11 10.89 14.93 -12.13
C ILE A 11 11.20 15.13 -10.65
N SER A 12 12.36 15.70 -10.34
CA SER A 12 12.74 15.96 -8.95
C SER A 12 11.75 16.89 -8.26
N ASN A 13 11.33 17.95 -8.94
CA ASN A 13 10.37 18.87 -8.39
C ASN A 13 9.02 18.23 -8.13
N GLN A 14 8.58 17.39 -9.04
CA GLN A 14 7.32 16.67 -8.87
C GLN A 14 7.41 15.67 -7.73
N ALA A 15 8.56 15.01 -7.59
CA ALA A 15 8.76 13.99 -6.57
C ALA A 15 8.78 14.57 -5.16
N LEU A 16 9.17 15.82 -5.00
CA LEU A 16 9.29 16.43 -3.66
C LEU A 16 7.98 16.38 -2.88
N GLY A 17 6.84 16.56 -3.55
CA GLY A 17 5.55 16.52 -2.88
C GLY A 17 4.94 15.14 -2.75
N GLN A 18 5.50 14.11 -3.43
CA GLN A 18 4.88 12.79 -3.51
C GLN A 18 5.86 11.65 -3.21
N THR A 19 7.03 11.95 -2.71
CA THR A 19 8.08 10.95 -2.51
C THR A 19 7.64 9.81 -1.60
N SER A 20 6.93 10.12 -0.51
CA SER A 20 6.48 9.10 0.43
C SER A 20 5.45 8.17 -0.21
N ASP A 21 4.51 8.71 -1.00
CA ASP A 21 3.52 7.89 -1.68
C ASP A 21 4.17 7.01 -2.74
N GLN A 22 5.12 7.54 -3.48
CA GLN A 22 5.83 6.75 -4.49
C GLN A 22 6.62 5.61 -3.86
N HIS A 23 7.32 5.87 -2.75
CA HIS A 23 8.04 4.83 -2.03
C HIS A 23 7.10 3.75 -1.53
N ALA A 24 5.95 4.14 -1.00
CA ALA A 24 4.96 3.18 -0.53
C ALA A 24 4.43 2.33 -1.69
N ILE A 25 4.13 2.96 -2.81
CA ILE A 25 3.64 2.24 -4.00
C ILE A 25 4.70 1.25 -4.50
N GLU A 26 5.95 1.65 -4.54
CA GLU A 26 7.03 0.76 -4.95
C GLU A 26 7.18 -0.42 -4.00
N SER A 27 7.07 -0.18 -2.71
CA SER A 27 7.13 -1.25 -1.71
C SER A 27 5.98 -2.22 -1.90
N ILE A 28 4.78 -1.72 -2.14
CA ILE A 28 3.61 -2.56 -2.43
C ILE A 28 3.89 -3.45 -3.63
N LYS A 29 4.40 -2.89 -4.70
CA LYS A 29 4.69 -3.65 -5.92
C LYS A 29 5.77 -4.71 -5.69
N ARG A 30 6.81 -4.38 -4.93
CA ARG A 30 7.87 -5.34 -4.62
C ARG A 30 7.36 -6.53 -3.82
N ASN A 31 6.34 -6.32 -3.00
CA ASN A 31 5.73 -7.38 -2.21
C ASN A 31 4.62 -8.12 -2.96
N GLY A 32 4.46 -7.85 -4.24
CA GLY A 32 3.49 -8.53 -5.06
C GLY A 32 2.12 -7.88 -5.11
N GLY A 33 2.00 -6.66 -4.61
CA GLY A 33 0.74 -5.94 -4.63
C GLY A 33 0.47 -5.20 -5.92
N LEU A 34 -0.80 -5.01 -6.20
CA LEU A 34 -1.28 -4.21 -7.31
C LEU A 34 -1.95 -2.96 -6.75
N VAL A 35 -1.56 -1.80 -7.25
CA VAL A 35 -2.11 -0.51 -6.82
C VAL A 35 -2.95 0.05 -7.95
N LEU A 36 -4.23 0.27 -7.69
CA LEU A 36 -5.17 0.79 -8.67
C LEU A 36 -5.77 2.10 -8.15
N PRO A 37 -6.00 3.09 -9.03
CA PRO A 37 -6.71 4.28 -8.61
C PRO A 37 -8.17 3.91 -8.29
N SER A 38 -8.69 4.48 -7.22
CA SER A 38 -10.07 4.27 -6.84
C SER A 38 -10.99 5.14 -7.70
N PRO A 39 -12.11 4.60 -8.17
CA PRO A 39 -13.05 5.42 -8.95
C PRO A 39 -13.72 6.52 -8.14
N GLY A 40 -13.64 6.46 -6.81
CA GLY A 40 -14.35 7.39 -5.94
C GLY A 40 -13.68 8.73 -5.71
N GLY A 41 -12.48 8.98 -6.24
CA GLY A 41 -11.85 10.28 -6.02
C GLY A 41 -10.37 10.29 -6.37
N ASP A 42 -9.83 11.49 -6.39
CA ASP A 42 -8.42 11.70 -6.69
C ASP A 42 -7.54 11.25 -5.52
N ASN A 43 -6.41 10.66 -5.85
CA ASN A 43 -5.42 10.22 -4.88
C ASN A 43 -5.95 9.19 -3.88
N GLN A 44 -6.96 8.43 -4.27
CA GLN A 44 -7.45 7.30 -3.50
C GLN A 44 -7.07 6.00 -4.20
N TRP A 45 -6.74 4.98 -3.40
CA TRP A 45 -6.13 3.76 -3.94
C TRP A 45 -6.86 2.51 -3.50
N GLU A 46 -6.93 1.54 -4.41
CA GLU A 46 -7.29 0.16 -4.09
C GLU A 46 -6.02 -0.67 -4.22
N VAL A 47 -5.71 -1.43 -3.17
CA VAL A 47 -4.48 -2.21 -3.11
C VAL A 47 -4.82 -3.69 -2.98
N GLN A 48 -4.26 -4.52 -3.85
CA GLN A 48 -4.61 -5.93 -3.97
C GLN A 48 -3.36 -6.80 -3.86
N PHE A 49 -3.33 -7.71 -2.89
CA PHE A 49 -2.23 -8.66 -2.72
C PHE A 49 -2.63 -10.10 -3.04
N GLN A 50 -3.89 -10.36 -3.31
CA GLN A 50 -4.41 -11.72 -3.45
C GLN A 50 -3.77 -12.55 -4.57
N LEU A 51 -3.18 -11.89 -5.56
CA LEU A 51 -2.63 -12.59 -6.72
C LEU A 51 -1.18 -13.02 -6.52
N ARG A 52 -0.34 -12.18 -5.93
CA ARG A 52 1.10 -12.41 -5.83
C ARG A 52 1.68 -12.07 -4.48
N GLY A 53 0.85 -11.83 -3.48
CA GLY A 53 1.30 -11.36 -2.18
C GLY A 53 1.59 -12.43 -1.15
N ARG A 54 1.83 -13.67 -1.56
CA ARG A 54 2.00 -14.80 -0.61
C ARG A 54 3.08 -14.57 0.43
N ASN A 55 4.10 -13.81 0.09
CA ASN A 55 5.22 -13.55 1.00
C ASN A 55 5.08 -12.27 1.79
N LEU A 56 3.99 -11.54 1.61
CA LEU A 56 3.76 -10.34 2.40
C LEU A 56 3.61 -10.71 3.87
N SER A 57 4.40 -10.06 4.72
CA SER A 57 4.38 -10.26 6.16
C SER A 57 4.07 -8.94 6.87
N ASP A 58 4.04 -9.00 8.19
CA ASP A 58 3.70 -7.83 9.00
C ASP A 58 4.67 -6.65 8.77
N ALA A 59 5.94 -6.95 8.52
CA ALA A 59 6.92 -5.89 8.22
C ALA A 59 6.55 -5.12 6.95
N GLY A 60 6.04 -5.82 5.94
CA GLY A 60 5.58 -5.17 4.71
C GLY A 60 4.37 -4.28 4.92
N LEU A 61 3.50 -4.63 5.87
CA LEU A 61 2.34 -3.79 6.18
C LEU A 61 2.74 -2.41 6.70
N ALA A 62 3.84 -2.32 7.43
CA ALA A 62 4.32 -1.03 7.91
C ALA A 62 4.62 -0.08 6.76
N ASP A 63 5.20 -0.60 5.68
CA ASP A 63 5.48 0.21 4.49
C ASP A 63 4.21 0.56 3.73
N ILE A 64 3.27 -0.38 3.61
CA ILE A 64 2.01 -0.16 2.93
C ILE A 64 1.21 0.93 3.62
N ALA A 65 1.24 0.96 4.95
CA ALA A 65 0.50 1.94 5.73
C ALA A 65 0.96 3.37 5.50
N LYS A 66 2.10 3.56 4.89
CA LYS A 66 2.57 4.91 4.51
C LYS A 66 1.76 5.50 3.36
N LEU A 67 1.05 4.67 2.60
CA LEU A 67 0.13 5.16 1.57
C LEU A 67 -1.22 5.43 2.23
N LYS A 68 -1.45 6.67 2.63
CA LYS A 68 -2.53 7.02 3.55
C LYS A 68 -3.93 6.97 2.97
N ASN A 69 -4.06 7.08 1.65
CA ASN A 69 -5.38 7.19 1.02
C ASN A 69 -5.84 5.86 0.41
N ILE A 70 -5.52 4.75 1.07
CA ILE A 70 -6.03 3.45 0.66
C ILE A 70 -7.49 3.33 1.11
N ILE A 71 -8.38 3.09 0.16
CA ILE A 71 -9.80 2.89 0.41
C ILE A 71 -10.13 1.41 0.57
N GLU A 72 -9.51 0.57 -0.24
CA GLU A 72 -9.69 -0.87 -0.18
C GLU A 72 -8.33 -1.55 -0.11
N LEU A 73 -8.21 -2.51 0.79
CA LEU A 73 -6.99 -3.29 0.96
C LEU A 73 -7.36 -4.77 0.98
N ASN A 74 -6.88 -5.51 -0.01
CA ASN A 74 -7.12 -6.93 -0.10
C ASN A 74 -5.84 -7.69 0.26
N LEU A 75 -5.85 -8.32 1.44
CA LEU A 75 -4.71 -9.05 1.99
C LEU A 75 -4.94 -10.56 1.99
N ARG A 76 -5.88 -11.05 1.20
CA ARG A 76 -6.14 -12.48 1.10
C ARG A 76 -4.90 -13.26 0.73
N ASP A 77 -4.73 -14.41 1.32
CA ASP A 77 -3.65 -15.34 1.00
C ASP A 77 -2.25 -14.78 1.28
N THR A 78 -2.14 -13.84 2.19
CA THR A 78 -0.83 -13.32 2.64
C THR A 78 -0.44 -13.94 3.98
N LYS A 79 0.79 -13.69 4.42
CA LYS A 79 1.31 -14.24 5.68
C LYS A 79 1.22 -13.28 6.85
N ILE A 80 0.38 -12.26 6.73
CA ILE A 80 0.21 -11.31 7.84
C ILE A 80 -0.43 -12.00 9.03
N THR A 81 -0.13 -11.47 10.21
CA THR A 81 -0.71 -11.95 11.47
C THR A 81 -1.46 -10.81 12.15
N SER A 82 -2.10 -11.13 13.27
CA SER A 82 -2.80 -10.12 14.05
C SER A 82 -1.90 -8.97 14.51
N ASP A 83 -0.61 -9.26 14.72
CA ASP A 83 0.35 -8.23 15.14
C ASP A 83 0.52 -7.15 14.06
N GLY A 84 0.38 -7.52 12.79
CA GLY A 84 0.50 -6.56 11.69
C GLY A 84 -0.66 -5.60 11.58
N LEU A 85 -1.81 -5.92 12.16
CA LEU A 85 -3.00 -5.09 12.04
C LEU A 85 -2.84 -3.73 12.71
N ILE A 86 -1.88 -3.58 13.62
CA ILE A 86 -1.62 -2.28 14.23
C ILE A 86 -1.25 -1.22 13.19
N HIS A 87 -0.59 -1.64 12.11
CA HIS A 87 -0.20 -0.71 11.05
C HIS A 87 -1.41 -0.18 10.27
N LEU A 88 -2.51 -0.92 10.24
CA LEU A 88 -3.70 -0.54 9.51
C LEU A 88 -4.49 0.55 10.22
N LYS A 89 -4.24 0.80 11.49
CA LYS A 89 -4.92 1.85 12.24
C LYS A 89 -4.67 3.23 11.68
N GLU A 90 -3.57 3.40 10.98
CA GLU A 90 -3.23 4.68 10.36
C GLU A 90 -3.99 4.94 9.07
N LEU A 91 -4.64 3.92 8.51
CA LEU A 91 -5.37 4.04 7.26
C LEU A 91 -6.80 4.49 7.52
N ASN A 92 -6.96 5.77 7.81
CA ASN A 92 -8.23 6.35 8.25
C ASN A 92 -9.32 6.33 7.18
N LYS A 93 -8.96 6.17 5.93
CA LYS A 93 -9.91 6.17 4.81
C LYS A 93 -10.27 4.77 4.34
N LEU A 94 -9.75 3.75 5.00
CA LEU A 94 -10.01 2.38 4.61
C LEU A 94 -11.47 2.02 4.88
N THR A 95 -12.19 1.60 3.83
CA THR A 95 -13.59 1.20 3.93
C THR A 95 -13.80 -0.28 3.68
N ARG A 96 -12.88 -0.94 2.98
CA ARG A 96 -12.96 -2.38 2.73
C ARG A 96 -11.63 -3.04 3.02
N LEU A 97 -11.69 -4.11 3.81
CA LEU A 97 -10.52 -4.89 4.20
C LEU A 97 -10.83 -6.36 4.07
N HIS A 98 -10.01 -7.08 3.32
CA HIS A 98 -10.16 -8.53 3.12
C HIS A 98 -8.99 -9.25 3.76
N LEU A 99 -9.28 -10.14 4.70
CA LEU A 99 -8.28 -10.86 5.48
C LEU A 99 -8.39 -12.39 5.35
N GLU A 100 -9.17 -12.88 4.42
CA GLU A 100 -9.38 -14.32 4.27
C GLU A 100 -8.07 -15.05 3.98
N ARG A 101 -7.91 -16.21 4.59
CA ARG A 101 -6.74 -17.07 4.42
C ARG A 101 -5.42 -16.38 4.78
N THR A 102 -5.47 -15.58 5.84
CA THR A 102 -4.28 -15.01 6.48
C THR A 102 -4.11 -15.67 7.85
N ASN A 103 -3.09 -15.24 8.59
CA ASN A 103 -2.85 -15.72 9.94
C ASN A 103 -3.43 -14.77 11.01
N VAL A 104 -4.37 -13.93 10.61
CA VAL A 104 -5.09 -13.07 11.54
C VAL A 104 -6.14 -13.87 12.30
N ASP A 105 -6.21 -13.69 13.62
CA ASP A 105 -7.18 -14.34 14.48
C ASP A 105 -8.14 -13.33 15.11
N ASP A 106 -9.07 -13.83 15.93
CA ASP A 106 -10.09 -12.97 16.54
C ASP A 106 -9.51 -11.91 17.44
N LYS A 107 -8.35 -12.16 18.06
CA LYS A 107 -7.70 -11.18 18.94
C LYS A 107 -7.25 -9.96 18.15
N GLY A 108 -6.78 -10.16 16.92
CA GLY A 108 -6.33 -9.05 16.07
C GLY A 108 -7.48 -8.20 15.59
N ILE A 109 -8.66 -8.75 15.46
CA ILE A 109 -9.83 -8.03 14.96
C ILE A 109 -10.51 -7.24 16.09
N ALA A 110 -10.44 -7.76 17.28
CA ALA A 110 -11.00 -7.06 18.44
C ALA A 110 -10.20 -5.81 18.76
#